data_65428c0a7d247da0ab3075897b39f7c6
#
_entry.id   65428c0a7d247da0ab3075897b39f7c6
#
_cell.length_a   1.000
_cell.length_b   1.000
_cell.length_c   1.000
_cell.angle_alpha   90.00
_cell.angle_beta   90.00
_cell.angle_gamma   90.00
#
_symmetry.space_group_name_H-M   'P 1'
#
loop_
_entity.id
_entity.type
_entity.pdbx_description
1 polymer ?
#
loop_
_entity_poly.entity_id
_entity_poly.type
_entity_poly.pdbx_seq_one_letter_code
_entity_poly.pdbx_strand_id
1 'polypeptide(L)'
;MPVIIWINGGFGAGKTTLAEELHRRLPDAVVYDPEDVGLMLWKWIRPNGDFQHLPSWRELVVATALSLRKHHAETLIVPMSLIRDAYRAEILDGLADADEEVLHVFLEADAGVLRERLNARVTHPGREWDQAAREFGMTGLDEMVAAAARQPGGTLLLRSDRLTPAELADEVLARVGLRQVHADDKRMRQARSLERAQPARSSAPSPSWPPTSPGP
;
A
#
# COMPACT_ATOMS: atom_id res chain seq x y z
N MET A 1 10.54 -1.46 7.87
CA MET A 1 10.43 -2.09 6.53
C MET A 1 9.74 -1.11 5.59
N PRO A 2 10.41 -0.63 4.55
CA PRO A 2 9.83 0.37 3.65
C PRO A 2 8.85 -0.29 2.67
N VAL A 3 7.56 -0.27 2.98
CA VAL A 3 6.52 -0.86 2.12
C VAL A 3 5.15 -0.22 2.35
N ILE A 4 4.36 -0.12 1.29
CA ILE A 4 2.94 0.20 1.36
C ILE A 4 2.17 -1.12 1.22
N ILE A 5 1.45 -1.53 2.26
CA ILE A 5 0.57 -2.70 2.25
C ILE A 5 -0.83 -2.21 1.87
N TRP A 6 -1.19 -2.35 0.58
CA TRP A 6 -2.51 -1.97 0.10
C TRP A 6 -3.48 -3.14 0.22
N ILE A 7 -4.43 -3.04 1.14
CA ILE A 7 -5.44 -4.07 1.39
C ILE A 7 -6.70 -3.70 0.62
N ASN A 8 -6.92 -4.40 -0.49
CA ASN A 8 -8.09 -4.27 -1.36
C ASN A 8 -9.11 -5.39 -1.10
N GLY A 9 -10.27 -5.29 -1.69
CA GLY A 9 -11.35 -6.26 -1.58
C GLY A 9 -12.70 -5.58 -1.48
N GLY A 10 -13.77 -6.33 -1.65
CA GLY A 10 -15.14 -5.83 -1.57
C GLY A 10 -15.52 -5.32 -0.17
N PHE A 11 -16.69 -4.69 -0.09
CA PHE A 11 -17.28 -4.35 1.20
C PHE A 11 -17.59 -5.65 1.99
N GLY A 12 -17.29 -5.65 3.29
CA GLY A 12 -17.44 -6.86 4.12
C GLY A 12 -16.30 -7.88 3.99
N ALA A 13 -15.30 -7.67 3.13
CA ALA A 13 -14.17 -8.59 2.97
C ALA A 13 -13.20 -8.62 4.18
N GLY A 14 -13.31 -7.68 5.13
CA GLY A 14 -12.48 -7.68 6.34
C GLY A 14 -11.21 -6.85 6.26
N LYS A 15 -11.12 -5.89 5.34
CA LYS A 15 -9.95 -5.01 5.16
C LYS A 15 -9.54 -4.29 6.43
N THR A 16 -10.49 -3.63 7.11
CA THR A 16 -10.25 -2.91 8.35
C THR A 16 -9.74 -3.83 9.46
N THR A 17 -10.38 -5.00 9.61
CA THR A 17 -9.96 -6.00 10.60
C THR A 17 -8.54 -6.51 10.35
N LEU A 18 -8.17 -6.75 9.09
CA LEU A 18 -6.81 -7.11 8.74
C LEU A 18 -5.83 -5.95 8.98
N ALA A 19 -6.22 -4.72 8.67
CA ALA A 19 -5.39 -3.54 8.93
C ALA A 19 -5.11 -3.35 10.43
N GLU A 20 -6.13 -3.52 11.29
CA GLU A 20 -5.98 -3.48 12.74
C GLU A 20 -5.05 -4.60 13.26
N GLU A 21 -5.19 -5.83 12.75
CA GLU A 21 -4.33 -6.94 13.13
C GLU A 21 -2.87 -6.74 12.68
N LEU A 22 -2.65 -6.21 11.47
CA LEU A 22 -1.33 -5.86 10.99
C LEU A 22 -0.71 -4.72 11.82
N HIS A 23 -1.47 -3.68 12.13
CA HIS A 23 -0.98 -2.57 12.95
C HIS A 23 -0.61 -3.03 14.37
N ARG A 24 -1.39 -3.95 14.96
CA ARG A 24 -1.06 -4.57 16.25
C ARG A 24 0.30 -5.29 16.24
N ARG A 25 0.70 -5.87 15.09
CA ARG A 25 1.97 -6.58 14.90
C ARG A 25 3.11 -5.67 14.42
N LEU A 26 2.76 -4.57 13.78
CA LEU A 26 3.66 -3.54 13.26
C LEU A 26 3.29 -2.18 13.90
N PRO A 27 3.60 -1.96 15.19
CA PRO A 27 3.13 -0.76 15.91
C PRO A 27 3.70 0.55 15.35
N ASP A 28 4.85 0.49 14.65
CA ASP A 28 5.46 1.64 13.99
C ASP A 28 4.89 1.94 12.60
N ALA A 29 4.00 1.08 12.08
CA ALA A 29 3.32 1.32 10.82
C ALA A 29 2.18 2.34 11.01
N VAL A 30 1.95 3.18 10.02
CA VAL A 30 0.79 4.09 9.99
C VAL A 30 -0.34 3.42 9.21
N VAL A 31 -1.53 3.39 9.81
CA VAL A 31 -2.77 3.03 9.10
C VAL A 31 -3.30 4.30 8.45
N TYR A 32 -3.36 4.29 7.12
CA TYR A 32 -3.87 5.39 6.31
C TYR A 32 -5.15 4.95 5.61
N ASP A 33 -6.27 5.59 5.94
CA ASP A 33 -7.55 5.35 5.30
C ASP A 33 -7.83 6.40 4.22
N PRO A 34 -7.82 6.04 2.92
CA PRO A 34 -8.14 6.96 1.83
C PRO A 34 -9.56 7.52 1.85
N GLU A 35 -10.51 6.91 2.60
CA GLU A 35 -11.85 7.46 2.78
C GLU A 35 -11.80 8.84 3.45
N ASP A 36 -10.83 9.09 4.33
CA ASP A 36 -10.64 10.40 4.98
C ASP A 36 -10.38 11.52 3.96
N VAL A 37 -9.67 11.22 2.88
CA VAL A 37 -9.47 12.17 1.77
C VAL A 37 -10.81 12.46 1.07
N GLY A 38 -11.64 11.44 0.88
CA GLY A 38 -12.99 11.60 0.33
C GLY A 38 -13.86 12.48 1.22
N LEU A 39 -13.87 12.21 2.52
CA LEU A 39 -14.62 12.99 3.51
C LEU A 39 -14.11 14.45 3.59
N MET A 40 -12.81 14.66 3.46
CA MET A 40 -12.22 15.99 3.38
C MET A 40 -12.73 16.74 2.15
N LEU A 41 -12.70 16.12 0.98
CA LEU A 41 -13.15 16.72 -0.28
C LEU A 41 -14.64 17.06 -0.27
N TRP A 42 -15.46 16.27 0.43
CA TRP A 42 -16.91 16.54 0.54
C TRP A 42 -17.24 17.88 1.19
N LYS A 43 -16.32 18.49 1.90
CA LYS A 43 -16.52 19.84 2.46
C LYS A 43 -16.63 20.91 1.35
N TRP A 44 -16.06 20.65 0.17
CA TRP A 44 -16.01 21.61 -0.93
C TRP A 44 -16.66 21.08 -2.23
N ILE A 45 -16.58 19.76 -2.45
CA ILE A 45 -17.03 19.12 -3.68
C ILE A 45 -17.93 17.94 -3.30
N ARG A 46 -19.18 17.98 -3.80
CA ARG A 46 -20.08 16.83 -3.66
C ARG A 46 -19.97 15.97 -4.89
N PRO A 47 -19.37 14.77 -4.85
CA PRO A 47 -19.33 13.88 -5.98
C PRO A 47 -20.74 13.39 -6.31
N ASN A 48 -20.99 13.16 -7.59
CA ASN A 48 -22.18 12.44 -7.99
C ASN A 48 -21.92 10.93 -7.81
N GLY A 49 -22.28 10.38 -6.64
CA GLY A 49 -22.01 9.01 -6.25
C GLY A 49 -20.69 8.85 -5.46
N ASP A 50 -19.82 7.94 -5.90
CA ASP A 50 -18.58 7.59 -5.23
C ASP A 50 -17.50 8.68 -5.42
N PHE A 51 -16.82 9.06 -4.34
CA PHE A 51 -15.68 10.01 -4.38
C PHE A 51 -14.49 9.49 -5.22
N GLN A 52 -14.38 8.17 -5.44
CA GLN A 52 -13.36 7.59 -6.32
C GLN A 52 -13.48 8.10 -7.78
N HIS A 53 -14.65 8.61 -8.19
CA HIS A 53 -14.83 9.23 -9.50
C HIS A 53 -14.11 10.57 -9.64
N LEU A 54 -13.76 11.23 -8.53
CA LEU A 54 -13.03 12.49 -8.54
C LEU A 54 -11.55 12.25 -8.87
N PRO A 55 -11.00 12.81 -9.96
CA PRO A 55 -9.56 12.76 -10.23
C PRO A 55 -8.74 13.32 -9.07
N SER A 56 -9.22 14.42 -8.46
CA SER A 56 -8.59 15.02 -7.27
C SER A 56 -8.49 14.07 -6.08
N TRP A 57 -9.47 13.17 -5.89
CA TRP A 57 -9.37 12.17 -4.84
C TRP A 57 -8.22 11.19 -5.12
N ARG A 58 -8.12 10.66 -6.32
CA ARG A 58 -7.09 9.69 -6.69
C ARG A 58 -5.69 10.29 -6.60
N GLU A 59 -5.53 11.53 -7.09
CA GLU A 59 -4.28 12.29 -6.96
C GLU A 59 -3.88 12.52 -5.50
N LEU A 60 -4.81 13.01 -4.67
CA LEU A 60 -4.55 13.28 -3.25
C LEU A 60 -4.30 12.02 -2.44
N VAL A 61 -4.91 10.89 -2.79
CA VAL A 61 -4.63 9.60 -2.14
C VAL A 61 -3.17 9.22 -2.33
N VAL A 62 -2.65 9.31 -3.55
CA VAL A 62 -1.23 9.06 -3.85
C VAL A 62 -0.34 10.07 -3.14
N ALA A 63 -0.61 11.37 -3.28
CA ALA A 63 0.19 12.42 -2.67
C ALA A 63 0.26 12.31 -1.14
N THR A 64 -0.86 11.97 -0.49
CA THR A 64 -0.92 11.77 0.95
C THR A 64 -0.09 10.56 1.37
N ALA A 65 -0.24 9.43 0.67
CA ALA A 65 0.56 8.23 0.94
C ALA A 65 2.06 8.52 0.84
N LEU A 66 2.49 9.18 -0.22
CA LEU A 66 3.90 9.58 -0.42
C LEU A 66 4.41 10.52 0.67
N SER A 67 3.58 11.48 1.09
CA SER A 67 3.93 12.39 2.18
C SER A 67 4.08 11.67 3.52
N LEU A 68 3.16 10.75 3.84
CA LEU A 68 3.24 9.94 5.05
C LEU A 68 4.48 9.04 5.05
N ARG A 69 4.77 8.41 3.93
CA ARG A 69 5.97 7.59 3.73
C ARG A 69 7.26 8.38 3.95
N LYS A 70 7.31 9.56 3.36
CA LYS A 70 8.51 10.42 3.42
C LYS A 70 8.80 10.94 4.83
N HIS A 71 7.76 11.24 5.62
CA HIS A 71 7.91 12.05 6.83
C HIS A 71 7.55 11.34 8.13
N HIS A 72 6.77 10.24 8.08
CA HIS A 72 6.16 9.69 9.29
C HIS A 72 6.32 8.20 9.48
N ALA A 73 6.36 7.39 8.42
CA ALA A 73 6.41 5.93 8.57
C ALA A 73 7.10 5.22 7.42
N GLU A 74 7.94 4.23 7.74
CA GLU A 74 8.51 3.33 6.74
C GLU A 74 7.48 2.33 6.19
N THR A 75 6.41 2.06 6.91
CA THR A 75 5.34 1.14 6.50
C THR A 75 4.00 1.83 6.60
N LEU A 76 3.23 1.80 5.50
CA LEU A 76 1.82 2.18 5.50
C LEU A 76 0.94 0.94 5.33
N ILE A 77 -0.17 0.91 6.05
CA ILE A 77 -1.25 -0.06 5.90
C ILE A 77 -2.46 0.69 5.37
N VAL A 78 -2.90 0.36 4.15
CA VAL A 78 -3.91 1.14 3.42
C VAL A 78 -5.12 0.27 3.11
N PRO A 79 -6.16 0.24 3.97
CA PRO A 79 -7.37 -0.54 3.74
C PRO A 79 -8.36 0.22 2.85
N MET A 80 -8.32 -0.02 1.53
CA MET A 80 -9.22 0.66 0.60
C MET A 80 -9.71 -0.23 -0.52
N SER A 81 -11.02 -0.21 -0.80
CA SER A 81 -11.60 -0.89 -1.96
C SER A 81 -11.26 -0.16 -3.25
N LEU A 82 -10.59 -0.82 -4.18
CA LEU A 82 -10.35 -0.36 -5.54
C LEU A 82 -10.83 -1.43 -6.52
N ILE A 83 -12.13 -1.43 -6.78
CA ILE A 83 -12.78 -2.46 -7.62
C ILE A 83 -12.67 -2.12 -9.11
N ARG A 84 -12.70 -0.82 -9.46
CA ARG A 84 -12.52 -0.37 -10.84
C ARG A 84 -11.06 -0.45 -11.25
N ASP A 85 -10.78 -1.25 -12.28
CA ASP A 85 -9.41 -1.53 -12.73
C ASP A 85 -8.64 -0.25 -13.10
N ALA A 86 -9.29 0.72 -13.76
CA ALA A 86 -8.65 1.98 -14.14
C ALA A 86 -8.22 2.82 -12.91
N TYR A 87 -9.05 2.90 -11.87
CA TYR A 87 -8.72 3.67 -10.67
C TYR A 87 -7.64 2.98 -9.84
N ARG A 88 -7.70 1.64 -9.78
CA ARG A 88 -6.66 0.84 -9.15
C ARG A 88 -5.31 1.05 -9.83
N ALA A 89 -5.29 0.97 -11.17
CA ALA A 89 -4.07 1.19 -11.94
C ALA A 89 -3.52 2.59 -11.71
N GLU A 90 -4.34 3.65 -11.85
CA GLU A 90 -3.92 5.04 -11.65
C GLU A 90 -3.25 5.27 -10.28
N ILE A 91 -3.82 4.69 -9.21
CA ILE A 91 -3.27 4.86 -7.86
C ILE A 91 -2.02 4.02 -7.64
N LEU A 92 -2.05 2.72 -8.00
CA LEU A 92 -0.91 1.83 -7.76
C LEU A 92 0.28 2.18 -8.67
N ASP A 93 0.03 2.60 -9.92
CA ASP A 93 1.07 3.06 -10.83
C ASP A 93 1.66 4.40 -10.34
N GLY A 94 0.82 5.32 -9.84
CA GLY A 94 1.30 6.58 -9.25
C GLY A 94 2.20 6.39 -8.02
N LEU A 95 1.98 5.34 -7.22
CA LEU A 95 2.88 4.96 -6.12
C LEU A 95 4.17 4.32 -6.65
N ALA A 96 4.07 3.46 -7.66
CA ALA A 96 5.21 2.78 -8.27
C ALA A 96 6.12 3.76 -9.02
N ASP A 97 5.58 4.76 -9.70
CA ASP A 97 6.31 5.83 -10.40
C ASP A 97 7.14 6.69 -9.43
N ALA A 98 6.77 6.72 -8.17
CA ALA A 98 7.52 7.36 -7.08
C ALA A 98 8.52 6.41 -6.38
N ASP A 99 8.85 5.27 -7.00
CA ASP A 99 9.74 4.22 -6.46
C ASP A 99 9.27 3.61 -5.12
N GLU A 100 7.98 3.70 -4.80
CA GLU A 100 7.43 3.03 -3.62
C GLU A 100 7.19 1.53 -3.87
N GLU A 101 7.63 0.71 -2.93
CA GLU A 101 7.29 -0.71 -2.94
C GLU A 101 5.87 -0.91 -2.43
N VAL A 102 4.98 -1.42 -3.28
CA VAL A 102 3.58 -1.71 -2.95
C VAL A 102 3.34 -3.22 -2.91
N LEU A 103 2.95 -3.73 -1.75
CA LEU A 103 2.35 -5.06 -1.63
C LEU A 103 0.84 -4.93 -1.77
N HIS A 104 0.32 -5.24 -2.95
CA HIS A 104 -1.11 -5.29 -3.19
C HIS A 104 -1.68 -6.64 -2.71
N VAL A 105 -2.58 -6.56 -1.73
CA VAL A 105 -3.33 -7.68 -1.16
C VAL A 105 -4.79 -7.54 -1.58
N PHE A 106 -5.40 -8.60 -2.05
CA PHE A 106 -6.83 -8.62 -2.34
C PHE A 106 -7.54 -9.69 -1.50
N LEU A 107 -8.50 -9.25 -0.70
CA LEU A 107 -9.31 -10.14 0.13
C LEU A 107 -10.51 -10.63 -0.66
N GLU A 108 -10.56 -11.95 -0.86
CA GLU A 108 -11.67 -12.66 -1.48
C GLU A 108 -12.60 -13.24 -0.41
N ALA A 109 -13.88 -13.30 -0.71
CA ALA A 109 -14.84 -14.12 0.03
C ALA A 109 -16.02 -14.50 -0.87
N ASP A 110 -16.70 -15.57 -0.54
CA ASP A 110 -17.91 -15.99 -1.26
C ASP A 110 -19.02 -14.94 -1.12
N ALA A 111 -19.80 -14.75 -2.19
CA ALA A 111 -20.87 -13.74 -2.23
C ALA A 111 -21.87 -13.88 -1.07
N GLY A 112 -22.19 -15.12 -0.67
CA GLY A 112 -23.05 -15.39 0.48
C GLY A 112 -22.47 -14.83 1.78
N VAL A 113 -21.19 -15.07 2.02
CA VAL A 113 -20.48 -14.58 3.23
C VAL A 113 -20.39 -13.04 3.23
N LEU A 114 -20.09 -12.42 2.10
CA LEU A 114 -20.06 -10.96 2.01
C LEU A 114 -21.43 -10.36 2.31
N ARG A 115 -22.50 -10.95 1.76
CA ARG A 115 -23.89 -10.53 1.99
C ARG A 115 -24.27 -10.64 3.46
N GLU A 116 -23.93 -11.74 4.12
CA GLU A 116 -24.16 -11.94 5.56
C GLU A 116 -23.43 -10.90 6.39
N ARG A 117 -22.14 -10.65 6.11
CA ARG A 117 -21.33 -9.66 6.82
C ARG A 117 -21.86 -8.24 6.62
N LEU A 118 -22.31 -7.89 5.40
CA LEU A 118 -22.93 -6.60 5.11
C LEU A 118 -24.26 -6.42 5.85
N ASN A 119 -25.07 -7.49 5.93
CA ASN A 119 -26.33 -7.47 6.66
C ASN A 119 -26.12 -7.36 8.19
N ALA A 120 -25.08 -8.00 8.72
CA ALA A 120 -24.72 -7.95 10.13
C ALA A 120 -24.02 -6.63 10.54
N ARG A 121 -23.60 -5.81 9.56
CA ARG A 121 -22.94 -4.54 9.86
C ARG A 121 -23.88 -3.62 10.60
N VAL A 122 -23.47 -3.24 11.82
CA VAL A 122 -24.22 -2.30 12.64
C VAL A 122 -24.11 -0.92 12.01
N THR A 123 -25.26 -0.38 11.59
CA THR A 123 -25.36 1.02 11.17
C THR A 123 -25.71 1.87 12.39
N HIS A 124 -24.91 2.92 12.64
CA HIS A 124 -25.16 3.79 13.77
C HIS A 124 -26.26 4.81 13.43
N PRO A 125 -27.27 5.02 14.28
CA PRO A 125 -28.25 6.06 14.08
C PRO A 125 -27.59 7.44 13.88
N GLY A 126 -27.99 8.17 12.84
CA GLY A 126 -27.43 9.48 12.51
C GLY A 126 -26.16 9.46 11.65
N ARG A 127 -25.71 8.28 11.22
CA ARG A 127 -24.65 8.12 10.22
C ARG A 127 -25.24 7.67 8.89
N GLU A 128 -25.82 8.60 8.15
CA GLU A 128 -26.43 8.32 6.84
C GLU A 128 -25.46 7.65 5.85
N TRP A 129 -24.17 7.94 5.97
CA TRP A 129 -23.14 7.32 5.15
C TRP A 129 -22.92 5.83 5.46
N ASP A 130 -23.17 5.35 6.69
CA ASP A 130 -23.10 3.92 7.03
C ASP A 130 -24.15 3.11 6.26
N GLN A 131 -25.36 3.65 6.16
CA GLN A 131 -26.44 3.03 5.40
C GLN A 131 -26.13 3.08 3.89
N ALA A 132 -25.71 4.23 3.39
CA ALA A 132 -25.33 4.39 1.99
C ALA A 132 -24.20 3.44 1.59
N ALA A 133 -23.17 3.27 2.43
CA ALA A 133 -22.07 2.32 2.19
C ALA A 133 -22.56 0.87 2.17
N ARG A 134 -23.51 0.51 3.04
CA ARG A 134 -24.14 -0.83 3.03
C ARG A 134 -24.94 -1.07 1.75
N GLU A 135 -25.79 -0.14 1.36
CA GLU A 135 -26.61 -0.23 0.15
C GLU A 135 -25.72 -0.29 -1.11
N PHE A 136 -24.68 0.52 -1.17
CA PHE A 136 -23.69 0.50 -2.24
C PHE A 136 -22.96 -0.84 -2.30
N GLY A 137 -22.53 -1.37 -1.15
CA GLY A 137 -21.88 -2.68 -1.06
C GLY A 137 -22.81 -3.83 -1.51
N MET A 138 -24.09 -3.77 -1.16
CA MET A 138 -25.07 -4.78 -1.60
C MET A 138 -25.35 -4.73 -3.09
N THR A 139 -25.42 -3.52 -3.67
CA THR A 139 -25.68 -3.34 -5.11
C THR A 139 -24.50 -3.78 -5.96
N GLY A 140 -23.25 -3.57 -5.50
CA GLY A 140 -22.02 -3.91 -6.23
C GLY A 140 -21.45 -5.29 -5.92
N LEU A 141 -22.17 -6.16 -5.19
CA LEU A 141 -21.62 -7.40 -4.65
C LEU A 141 -21.04 -8.33 -5.72
N ASP A 142 -21.76 -8.54 -6.81
CA ASP A 142 -21.31 -9.44 -7.89
C ASP A 142 -20.07 -8.91 -8.59
N GLU A 143 -19.98 -7.59 -8.79
CA GLU A 143 -18.79 -6.95 -9.36
C GLU A 143 -17.58 -7.08 -8.41
N MET A 144 -17.79 -6.94 -7.10
CA MET A 144 -16.75 -7.09 -6.09
C MET A 144 -16.19 -8.52 -6.05
N VAL A 145 -17.06 -9.52 -6.19
CA VAL A 145 -16.62 -10.93 -6.27
C VAL A 145 -15.88 -11.18 -7.59
N ALA A 146 -16.41 -10.70 -8.70
CA ALA A 146 -15.77 -10.85 -10.01
C ALA A 146 -14.42 -10.10 -10.12
N ALA A 147 -14.20 -9.07 -9.31
CA ALA A 147 -12.96 -8.30 -9.32
C ALA A 147 -11.74 -9.14 -8.92
N ALA A 148 -11.90 -10.20 -8.11
CA ALA A 148 -10.81 -11.10 -7.73
C ALA A 148 -10.10 -11.69 -8.95
N ALA A 149 -10.84 -12.11 -9.97
CA ALA A 149 -10.30 -12.70 -11.20
C ALA A 149 -9.56 -11.68 -12.11
N ARG A 150 -9.75 -10.39 -11.86
CA ARG A 150 -9.15 -9.29 -12.65
C ARG A 150 -7.97 -8.62 -11.95
N GLN A 151 -7.46 -9.21 -10.86
CA GLN A 151 -6.33 -8.63 -10.16
C GLN A 151 -5.04 -8.78 -10.97
N PRO A 152 -4.15 -7.77 -10.98
CA PRO A 152 -2.89 -7.83 -11.71
C PRO A 152 -1.99 -8.93 -11.15
N GLY A 153 -1.09 -9.44 -12.02
CA GLY A 153 -0.07 -10.39 -11.59
C GLY A 153 0.77 -9.85 -10.44
N GLY A 154 1.06 -10.70 -9.45
CA GLY A 154 1.80 -10.31 -8.24
C GLY A 154 0.92 -9.83 -7.08
N THR A 155 -0.40 -9.67 -7.28
CA THR A 155 -1.35 -9.46 -6.19
C THR A 155 -1.39 -10.70 -5.28
N LEU A 156 -1.35 -10.48 -3.98
CA LEU A 156 -1.55 -11.54 -2.99
C LEU A 156 -3.07 -11.73 -2.77
N LEU A 157 -3.62 -12.82 -3.32
CA LEU A 157 -5.03 -13.17 -3.16
C LEU A 157 -5.21 -14.01 -1.89
N LEU A 158 -6.08 -13.58 -0.98
CA LEU A 158 -6.32 -14.26 0.30
C LEU A 158 -7.82 -14.45 0.54
N ARG A 159 -8.20 -15.66 0.94
CA ARG A 159 -9.59 -16.04 1.26
C ARG A 159 -9.96 -15.64 2.69
N SER A 160 -10.58 -14.47 2.84
CA SER A 160 -11.00 -13.96 4.15
C SER A 160 -12.22 -14.66 4.76
N ASP A 161 -12.86 -15.52 4.01
CA ASP A 161 -13.92 -16.40 4.49
C ASP A 161 -13.40 -17.78 4.97
N ARG A 162 -12.10 -18.05 4.81
CA ARG A 162 -11.45 -19.30 5.20
C ARG A 162 -10.32 -19.11 6.21
N LEU A 163 -9.73 -17.93 6.23
CA LEU A 163 -8.63 -17.57 7.12
C LEU A 163 -9.10 -16.60 8.20
N THR A 164 -8.61 -16.79 9.40
CA THR A 164 -8.78 -15.84 10.49
C THR A 164 -7.98 -14.56 10.23
N PRO A 165 -8.28 -13.42 10.89
CA PRO A 165 -7.48 -12.21 10.77
C PRO A 165 -6.00 -12.43 11.10
N ALA A 166 -5.69 -13.30 12.06
CA ALA A 166 -4.33 -13.63 12.44
C ALA A 166 -3.58 -14.38 11.32
N GLU A 167 -4.22 -15.39 10.71
CA GLU A 167 -3.64 -16.14 9.59
C GLU A 167 -3.49 -15.27 8.34
N LEU A 168 -4.46 -14.38 8.05
CA LEU A 168 -4.32 -13.39 6.98
C LEU A 168 -3.10 -12.49 7.18
N ALA A 169 -2.89 -12.03 8.42
CA ALA A 169 -1.74 -11.21 8.75
C ALA A 169 -0.42 -11.98 8.63
N ASP A 170 -0.37 -13.28 9.01
CA ASP A 170 0.79 -14.14 8.82
C ASP A 170 1.18 -14.24 7.33
N GLU A 171 0.21 -14.45 6.43
CA GLU A 171 0.44 -14.52 4.99
C GLU A 171 0.99 -13.20 4.42
N VAL A 172 0.42 -12.07 4.86
CA VAL A 172 0.89 -10.75 4.44
C VAL A 172 2.32 -10.50 4.91
N LEU A 173 2.62 -10.74 6.19
CA LEU A 173 3.94 -10.53 6.76
C LEU A 173 5.00 -11.45 6.16
N ALA A 174 4.67 -12.71 5.88
CA ALA A 174 5.54 -13.63 5.17
C ALA A 174 5.90 -13.09 3.77
N ARG A 175 4.92 -12.54 3.04
CA ARG A 175 5.15 -11.97 1.72
C ARG A 175 6.02 -10.71 1.76
N VAL A 176 5.84 -9.84 2.75
CA VAL A 176 6.68 -8.66 2.99
C VAL A 176 8.12 -9.09 3.29
N GLY A 177 8.32 -10.07 4.17
CA GLY A 177 9.65 -10.59 4.51
C GLY A 177 10.39 -11.18 3.30
N LEU A 178 9.72 -11.96 2.46
CA LEU A 178 10.29 -12.52 1.24
C LEU A 178 10.73 -11.45 0.24
N ARG A 179 9.93 -10.38 0.07
CA ARG A 179 10.28 -9.27 -0.82
C ARG A 179 11.52 -8.53 -0.33
N GLN A 180 11.65 -8.33 0.97
CA GLN A 180 12.81 -7.65 1.54
C GLN A 180 14.10 -8.43 1.32
N VAL A 181 14.11 -9.74 1.53
CA VAL A 181 15.27 -10.60 1.25
C VAL A 181 15.72 -10.46 -0.21
N HIS A 182 14.77 -10.46 -1.15
CA HIS A 182 15.09 -10.28 -2.57
C HIS A 182 15.62 -8.88 -2.90
N ALA A 183 15.10 -7.84 -2.28
CA ALA A 183 15.57 -6.47 -2.48
C ALA A 183 17.00 -6.28 -1.94
N ASP A 184 17.29 -6.82 -0.77
CA ASP A 184 18.62 -6.76 -0.15
C ASP A 184 19.65 -7.55 -0.97
N ASP A 185 19.29 -8.74 -1.47
CA ASP A 185 20.12 -9.52 -2.38
C ASP A 185 20.44 -8.75 -3.69
N LYS A 186 19.45 -8.07 -4.25
CA LYS A 186 19.63 -7.26 -5.47
C LYS A 186 20.59 -6.08 -5.20
N ARG A 187 20.39 -5.37 -4.08
CA ARG A 187 21.28 -4.27 -3.65
C ARG A 187 22.71 -4.75 -3.43
N MET A 188 22.91 -5.88 -2.76
CA MET A 188 24.24 -6.44 -2.54
C MET A 188 24.93 -6.86 -3.84
N ARG A 189 24.20 -7.47 -4.79
CA ARG A 189 24.75 -7.83 -6.12
C ARG A 189 25.15 -6.57 -6.89
N GLN A 190 24.34 -5.51 -6.84
CA GLN A 190 24.64 -4.25 -7.52
C GLN A 190 25.85 -3.54 -6.90
N ALA A 191 25.95 -3.50 -5.57
CA ALA A 191 27.12 -2.95 -4.88
C ALA A 191 28.41 -3.68 -5.26
N ARG A 192 28.42 -5.02 -5.25
CA ARG A 192 29.57 -5.84 -5.66
C ARG A 192 29.96 -5.63 -7.12
N SER A 193 28.97 -5.39 -8.00
CA SER A 193 29.23 -5.08 -9.42
C SER A 193 29.91 -3.73 -9.59
N LEU A 194 29.47 -2.71 -8.81
CA LEU A 194 30.08 -1.36 -8.82
C LEU A 194 31.50 -1.39 -8.27
N GLU A 195 31.76 -2.14 -7.20
CA GLU A 195 33.12 -2.30 -6.62
C GLU A 195 34.08 -2.95 -7.64
N ARG A 196 33.61 -3.95 -8.40
CA ARG A 196 34.42 -4.60 -9.45
C ARG A 196 34.66 -3.70 -10.67
N ALA A 197 33.78 -2.74 -10.91
CA ALA A 197 33.87 -1.78 -12.03
C ALA A 197 34.76 -0.55 -11.70
N GLN A 198 35.14 -0.33 -10.43
CA GLN A 198 36.06 0.75 -10.05
C GLN A 198 37.49 0.34 -10.45
N PRO A 199 38.17 1.12 -11.32
CA PRO A 199 39.58 0.88 -11.61
C PRO A 199 40.39 1.03 -10.33
N ALA A 200 41.38 0.13 -10.14
CA ALA A 200 42.30 0.20 -9.01
C ALA A 200 42.84 1.65 -8.87
N ARG A 201 42.62 2.26 -7.71
CA ARG A 201 43.15 3.60 -7.45
C ARG A 201 44.65 3.52 -7.64
N SER A 202 45.15 4.11 -8.73
CA SER A 202 46.57 4.33 -8.95
C SER A 202 47.11 5.11 -7.74
N SER A 203 47.99 4.48 -6.98
CA SER A 203 48.79 5.19 -5.95
C SER A 203 49.74 6.12 -6.67
N ALA A 204 49.32 7.36 -6.89
CA ALA A 204 50.24 8.41 -7.34
C ALA A 204 51.27 8.61 -6.24
N PRO A 205 52.58 8.64 -6.58
CA PRO A 205 53.62 8.92 -5.58
C PRO A 205 53.44 10.34 -5.06
N SER A 206 53.58 10.50 -3.75
CA SER A 206 53.54 11.78 -3.10
C SER A 206 54.59 12.73 -3.71
N PRO A 207 54.25 14.02 -4.01
CA PRO A 207 55.22 14.96 -4.52
C PRO A 207 56.28 15.23 -3.43
N SER A 208 57.56 14.91 -3.72
CA SER A 208 58.71 15.27 -2.89
C SER A 208 58.98 16.75 -3.06
N TRP A 209 58.76 17.53 -2.01
CA TRP A 209 59.20 18.94 -1.98
C TRP A 209 60.74 19.02 -1.76
N PRO A 210 61.46 19.84 -2.49
CA PRO A 210 62.87 20.05 -2.23
C PRO A 210 63.06 20.78 -0.88
N PRO A 211 64.17 20.53 -0.15
CA PRO A 211 64.45 21.18 1.10
C PRO A 211 64.69 22.70 0.88
N THR A 212 64.05 23.51 1.69
CA THR A 212 64.28 24.99 1.75
C THR A 212 65.69 25.26 2.22
N SER A 213 66.50 25.91 1.40
CA SER A 213 67.79 26.41 1.78
C SER A 213 67.67 27.55 2.82
N PRO A 214 68.53 27.60 3.86
CA PRO A 214 68.56 28.76 4.74
C PRO A 214 69.20 29.94 4.00
N GLY A 215 68.54 31.08 3.94
CA GLY A 215 69.07 32.32 3.48
C GLY A 215 70.00 32.93 4.48
N PRO A 216 70.82 33.90 4.07
CA PRO A 216 71.90 34.51 4.88
C PRO A 216 71.42 35.39 6.01
#